data_b4f4937f18d2aa88b275607583b0b4cb
#
_entry.id   b4f4937f18d2aa88b275607583b0b4cb
#
_cell.length_a   1.000
_cell.length_b   1.000
_cell.length_c   1.000
_cell.angle_alpha   90.00
_cell.angle_beta   90.00
_cell.angle_gamma   90.00
#
_symmetry.space_group_name_H-M   'P 1'
#
loop_
_entity.id
_entity.type
_entity.pdbx_description
1 polymer ?
#
loop_
_entity_poly.entity_id
_entity_poly.type
_entity_poly.pdbx_seq_one_letter_code
_entity_poly.pdbx_strand_id
1 'polypeptide(L)'
;MAPQDETLSLAREPLLDAGTGGTSGLAGQLTDAERKRRRRKIAALLAILVVLAIIILLIIRALSGKSPLPSLSPTLPHYVSSIYGVDEPMGVAVSPSGDRIYVTESEGPRLVRVYNGSGNQVGTLKPPGRNDTWHLPVYVAVSPRTEDVYVSDRLRQDVEVYDPSGKYLRAIRPAGRLGKGADPLGLAFGPEGDLYMTDVGGSRQNHRVLVFGGGSQQPLRQLGSRGMFWFPNGLAVDSRGDVYVGDSNDGRLAILDPAGKLGSSIQRGVGEGDLNLPRGVAIDGHGRAFVVDTTAQVVDVYRLPKQVTEVPSYIGSFGTEGIGNGQFRYPNGIAINGSGRIYVTDRENGRVQVWEY
;
A
#
# COMPACT_ATOMS: atom_id res chain seq x y z
N MET A 1 -20.19 -14.90 74.17
CA MET A 1 -19.45 -15.38 75.35
C MET A 1 -18.19 -14.55 75.37
N ALA A 2 -18.27 -13.44 76.06
CA ALA A 2 -17.15 -12.69 76.64
C ALA A 2 -16.68 -13.39 77.89
N PRO A 3 -15.59 -13.08 78.51
CA PRO A 3 -15.26 -11.76 79.10
C PRO A 3 -13.79 -11.33 78.84
N GLN A 4 -13.41 -10.01 78.87
CA GLN A 4 -13.10 -9.22 80.06
C GLN A 4 -11.87 -9.76 80.84
N ASP A 5 -10.87 -9.07 81.34
CA ASP A 5 -10.76 -7.73 81.91
C ASP A 5 -9.27 -7.41 82.14
N GLU A 6 -9.00 -6.17 82.15
CA GLU A 6 -8.60 -5.25 83.21
C GLU A 6 -7.09 -5.15 83.58
N THR A 7 -6.59 -3.98 83.31
CA THR A 7 -6.16 -2.87 84.21
C THR A 7 -4.92 -3.03 85.10
N LEU A 8 -4.18 -2.01 85.17
CA LEU A 8 -3.66 -1.12 86.26
C LEU A 8 -2.20 -0.67 85.93
N SER A 9 -2.02 0.55 85.61
CA SER A 9 -1.71 1.72 86.43
C SER A 9 -0.61 1.57 87.46
N LEU A 10 0.44 2.34 87.36
CA LEU A 10 0.89 3.25 88.43
C LEU A 10 2.17 4.00 88.07
N ALA A 11 2.13 5.29 88.25
CA ALA A 11 3.15 6.30 88.16
C ALA A 11 4.29 6.19 89.15
N ARG A 12 5.41 6.77 88.87
CA ARG A 12 6.19 7.68 89.72
C ARG A 12 7.45 8.22 88.98
N GLU A 13 7.53 9.49 88.93
CA GLU A 13 8.78 10.31 88.78
C GLU A 13 9.48 10.37 90.16
N PRO A 14 10.59 11.12 90.29
CA PRO A 14 11.77 11.49 89.45
C PRO A 14 13.10 11.19 90.16
N LEU A 15 14.26 11.50 89.58
CA LEU A 15 15.42 12.14 90.21
C LEU A 15 16.62 12.28 89.21
N LEU A 16 16.96 13.51 88.97
CA LEU A 16 18.25 14.20 88.88
C LEU A 16 19.55 13.35 88.93
N ASP A 17 20.55 13.48 88.09
CA ASP A 17 21.55 14.55 87.97
C ASP A 17 22.81 14.06 87.23
N ALA A 18 23.52 15.03 86.70
CA ALA A 18 24.95 15.09 86.38
C ALA A 18 25.55 14.38 85.19
N GLY A 19 25.73 15.09 84.15
CA GLY A 19 26.94 15.62 83.54
C GLY A 19 28.08 14.68 83.19
N THR A 20 28.36 14.68 81.86
CA THR A 20 29.73 14.88 81.36
C THR A 20 29.74 15.03 79.85
N GLY A 21 30.49 15.98 79.39
CA GLY A 21 30.59 16.40 78.00
C GLY A 21 31.15 15.37 77.03
N GLY A 22 30.62 15.41 75.82
CA GLY A 22 31.11 14.63 74.68
C GLY A 22 30.80 15.36 73.40
N THR A 23 31.78 15.84 72.77
CA THR A 23 31.89 16.58 71.49
C THR A 23 30.83 16.16 70.48
N SER A 24 29.84 16.99 70.24
CA SER A 24 28.92 16.88 69.12
C SER A 24 29.64 17.32 67.83
N GLY A 25 29.97 16.36 66.99
CA GLY A 25 30.39 16.64 65.61
C GLY A 25 29.29 17.42 64.88
N LEU A 26 29.65 18.63 64.45
CA LEU A 26 28.89 19.51 63.57
C LEU A 26 28.71 18.84 62.20
N ALA A 27 27.76 17.90 62.06
CA ALA A 27 27.20 17.53 60.79
C ALA A 27 26.23 18.67 60.41
N GLY A 28 26.71 19.68 59.72
CA GLY A 28 25.91 20.81 59.24
C GLY A 28 24.73 20.33 58.41
N GLN A 29 23.53 20.45 58.95
CA GLN A 29 22.32 20.26 58.18
C GLN A 29 22.24 21.31 57.09
N LEU A 30 22.40 20.86 55.83
CA LEU A 30 22.25 21.76 54.66
C LEU A 30 20.89 22.45 54.75
N THR A 31 20.87 23.78 54.61
CA THR A 31 19.64 24.56 54.57
C THR A 31 18.79 24.12 53.37
N ASP A 32 17.48 24.31 53.41
CA ASP A 32 16.57 23.93 52.28
C ASP A 32 16.97 24.60 50.97
N ALA A 33 17.55 25.79 51.02
CA ALA A 33 18.09 26.50 49.87
C ALA A 33 19.30 25.75 49.27
N GLU A 34 20.22 25.26 50.09
CA GLU A 34 21.42 24.49 49.67
C GLU A 34 21.03 23.13 49.13
N ARG A 35 20.03 22.43 49.72
CA ARG A 35 19.46 21.16 49.20
C ARG A 35 18.83 21.39 47.82
N LYS A 36 18.07 22.49 47.64
CA LYS A 36 17.45 22.83 46.36
C LYS A 36 18.51 23.19 45.30
N ARG A 37 19.57 23.91 45.68
CA ARG A 37 20.70 24.25 44.79
C ARG A 37 21.48 22.99 44.39
N ARG A 38 21.73 22.03 45.32
CA ARG A 38 22.39 20.77 45.06
C ARG A 38 21.57 19.88 44.14
N ARG A 39 20.23 19.77 44.34
CA ARG A 39 19.33 19.04 43.46
C ARG A 39 19.32 19.61 42.03
N ARG A 40 19.30 20.94 41.88
CA ARG A 40 19.40 21.59 40.56
C ARG A 40 20.73 21.31 39.87
N LYS A 41 21.85 21.33 40.60
CA LYS A 41 23.15 20.97 40.04
C LYS A 41 23.24 19.53 39.62
N ILE A 42 22.71 18.60 40.41
CA ILE A 42 22.64 17.17 40.08
C ILE A 42 21.74 16.96 38.84
N ALA A 43 20.60 17.61 38.77
CA ALA A 43 19.71 17.51 37.61
C ALA A 43 20.35 18.05 36.34
N ALA A 44 21.07 19.20 36.43
CA ALA A 44 21.83 19.75 35.32
C ALA A 44 22.97 18.83 34.86
N LEU A 45 23.70 18.22 35.82
CA LEU A 45 24.76 17.25 35.51
C LEU A 45 24.21 16.01 34.81
N LEU A 46 23.09 15.48 35.30
CA LEU A 46 22.41 14.35 34.69
C LEU A 46 21.92 14.66 33.27
N ALA A 47 21.36 15.86 33.05
CA ALA A 47 20.96 16.31 31.73
C ALA A 47 22.16 16.39 30.77
N ILE A 48 23.32 16.94 31.23
CA ILE A 48 24.55 16.98 30.43
C ILE A 48 25.04 15.56 30.08
N LEU A 49 25.01 14.62 31.05
CA LEU A 49 25.42 13.23 30.81
C LEU A 49 24.51 12.53 29.80
N VAL A 50 23.20 12.78 29.85
CA VAL A 50 22.26 12.24 28.85
C VAL A 50 22.55 12.80 27.47
N VAL A 51 22.80 14.11 27.34
CA VAL A 51 23.16 14.73 26.06
C VAL A 51 24.47 14.15 25.52
N LEU A 52 25.50 14.00 26.38
CA LEU A 52 26.76 13.38 25.98
C LEU A 52 26.60 11.94 25.55
N ALA A 53 25.78 11.14 26.23
CA ALA A 53 25.49 9.77 25.85
C ALA A 53 24.80 9.70 24.48
N ILE A 54 23.85 10.62 24.20
CA ILE A 54 23.22 10.73 22.88
C ILE A 54 24.26 11.08 21.80
N ILE A 55 25.13 12.04 22.06
CA ILE A 55 26.18 12.45 21.11
C ILE A 55 27.13 11.29 20.82
N ILE A 56 27.58 10.58 21.86
CA ILE A 56 28.45 9.40 21.71
C ILE A 56 27.75 8.31 20.88
N LEU A 57 26.46 8.06 21.14
CA LEU A 57 25.67 7.10 20.38
C LEU A 57 25.59 7.50 18.90
N LEU A 58 25.34 8.77 18.61
CA LEU A 58 25.29 9.31 17.26
C LEU A 58 26.64 9.18 16.53
N ILE A 59 27.76 9.46 17.25
CA ILE A 59 29.12 9.29 16.70
C ILE A 59 29.41 7.81 16.40
N ILE A 60 29.10 6.91 17.32
CA ILE A 60 29.30 5.47 17.13
C ILE A 60 28.51 4.98 15.91
N ARG A 61 27.25 5.41 15.75
CA ARG A 61 26.43 5.07 14.61
C ARG A 61 26.99 5.63 13.30
N ALA A 62 27.44 6.89 13.30
CA ALA A 62 28.07 7.52 12.14
C ALA A 62 29.35 6.79 11.70
N LEU A 63 30.22 6.43 12.66
CA LEU A 63 31.45 5.66 12.39
C LEU A 63 31.18 4.23 11.93
N SER A 64 30.06 3.63 12.31
CA SER A 64 29.64 2.29 11.86
C SER A 64 28.93 2.28 10.51
N GLY A 65 28.82 3.43 9.81
CA GLY A 65 28.11 3.56 8.55
C GLY A 65 26.58 3.42 8.66
N LYS A 66 26.05 3.38 9.89
CA LYS A 66 24.59 3.32 10.14
C LYS A 66 24.04 4.74 10.31
N SER A 67 22.82 4.94 9.82
CA SER A 67 22.11 6.19 10.02
C SER A 67 22.15 6.66 11.48
N PRO A 68 22.44 7.93 11.79
CA PRO A 68 22.52 8.45 13.17
C PRO A 68 21.20 8.37 13.95
N LEU A 69 20.07 8.27 13.26
CA LEU A 69 18.77 8.07 13.88
C LEU A 69 18.31 6.63 13.64
N PRO A 70 17.62 5.99 14.60
CA PRO A 70 16.88 4.78 14.27
C PRO A 70 15.95 5.15 13.11
N SER A 71 16.04 4.45 11.99
CA SER A 71 14.98 4.50 10.99
C SER A 71 13.72 4.11 11.74
N LEU A 72 12.77 5.02 11.88
CA LEU A 72 11.40 4.62 12.15
C LEU A 72 11.09 3.65 11.02
N SER A 73 10.88 2.38 11.33
CA SER A 73 10.44 1.43 10.33
C SER A 73 9.24 2.07 9.64
N PRO A 74 9.24 2.20 8.31
CA PRO A 74 8.13 2.83 7.64
C PRO A 74 6.87 2.09 8.08
N THR A 75 5.87 2.83 8.57
CA THR A 75 4.60 2.23 8.91
C THR A 75 4.03 1.58 7.65
N LEU A 76 3.64 0.32 7.75
CA LEU A 76 2.95 -0.39 6.68
C LEU A 76 1.44 -0.17 6.84
N PRO A 77 0.66 -0.31 5.77
CA PRO A 77 -0.78 -0.24 5.86
C PRO A 77 -1.35 -1.28 6.80
N HIS A 78 -2.41 -0.94 7.52
CA HIS A 78 -3.17 -1.85 8.36
C HIS A 78 -4.57 -2.10 7.79
N TYR A 79 -5.12 -3.28 8.07
CA TYR A 79 -6.46 -3.65 7.65
C TYR A 79 -7.52 -2.77 8.33
N VAL A 80 -8.52 -2.32 7.57
CA VAL A 80 -9.64 -1.49 8.06
C VAL A 80 -10.95 -2.26 7.97
N SER A 81 -11.31 -2.73 6.77
CA SER A 81 -12.60 -3.37 6.52
C SER A 81 -12.57 -4.25 5.27
N SER A 82 -13.69 -4.92 4.99
CA SER A 82 -13.90 -5.66 3.74
C SER A 82 -15.26 -5.33 3.12
N ILE A 83 -15.29 -5.30 1.79
CA ILE A 83 -16.49 -5.26 0.96
C ILE A 83 -16.74 -6.68 0.47
N TYR A 84 -17.88 -7.26 0.84
CA TYR A 84 -18.27 -8.63 0.51
C TYR A 84 -19.31 -8.69 -0.60
N GLY A 85 -19.60 -9.90 -1.08
CA GLY A 85 -20.64 -10.16 -2.08
C GLY A 85 -20.18 -9.90 -3.51
N VAL A 86 -18.89 -10.16 -3.78
CA VAL A 86 -18.29 -10.15 -5.13
C VAL A 86 -17.80 -11.55 -5.47
N ASP A 87 -18.05 -11.99 -6.69
CA ASP A 87 -17.70 -13.35 -7.15
C ASP A 87 -16.34 -13.33 -7.87
N GLU A 88 -15.32 -13.90 -7.24
CA GLU A 88 -13.94 -13.91 -7.73
C GLU A 88 -13.48 -12.55 -8.29
N PRO A 89 -13.40 -11.50 -7.44
CA PRO A 89 -13.04 -10.16 -7.89
C PRO A 89 -11.63 -10.11 -8.48
N MET A 90 -11.50 -9.50 -9.67
CA MET A 90 -10.24 -9.39 -10.39
C MET A 90 -9.64 -8.00 -10.30
N GLY A 91 -10.30 -7.01 -10.85
CA GLY A 91 -9.87 -5.62 -10.86
C GLY A 91 -10.65 -4.76 -9.89
N VAL A 92 -10.03 -3.71 -9.39
CA VAL A 92 -10.65 -2.66 -8.60
C VAL A 92 -10.14 -1.29 -9.05
N ALA A 93 -11.05 -0.31 -9.12
CA ALA A 93 -10.70 1.09 -9.32
C ALA A 93 -11.55 1.99 -8.43
N VAL A 94 -11.06 3.19 -8.17
CA VAL A 94 -11.75 4.19 -7.36
C VAL A 94 -11.87 5.48 -8.15
N SER A 95 -13.03 6.14 -8.08
CA SER A 95 -13.20 7.47 -8.68
C SER A 95 -12.21 8.48 -8.07
N PRO A 96 -11.80 9.52 -8.80
CA PRO A 96 -10.96 10.59 -8.27
C PRO A 96 -11.49 11.22 -7.00
N SER A 97 -12.82 11.37 -6.89
CA SER A 97 -13.51 11.84 -5.67
C SER A 97 -13.45 10.86 -4.50
N GLY A 98 -13.18 9.56 -4.76
CA GLY A 98 -13.18 8.48 -3.75
C GLY A 98 -14.60 8.00 -3.35
N ASP A 99 -15.65 8.50 -3.98
CA ASP A 99 -17.04 8.19 -3.64
C ASP A 99 -17.61 6.98 -4.38
N ARG A 100 -16.91 6.47 -5.39
CA ARG A 100 -17.27 5.26 -6.15
C ARG A 100 -16.09 4.29 -6.20
N ILE A 101 -16.41 3.01 -5.95
CA ILE A 101 -15.48 1.88 -6.05
C ILE A 101 -16.08 0.92 -7.07
N TYR A 102 -15.31 0.58 -8.10
CA TYR A 102 -15.69 -0.33 -9.18
C TYR A 102 -14.92 -1.62 -9.04
N VAL A 103 -15.62 -2.77 -9.05
CA VAL A 103 -15.02 -4.09 -8.87
C VAL A 103 -15.50 -5.01 -9.98
N THR A 104 -14.57 -5.58 -10.74
CA THR A 104 -14.89 -6.57 -11.79
C THR A 104 -15.01 -7.96 -11.20
N GLU A 105 -15.99 -8.74 -11.66
CA GLU A 105 -16.22 -10.15 -11.31
C GLU A 105 -15.85 -11.05 -12.47
N SER A 106 -15.03 -12.08 -12.23
CA SER A 106 -14.64 -13.07 -13.24
C SER A 106 -15.52 -14.31 -13.23
N GLU A 107 -16.28 -14.52 -12.18
CA GLU A 107 -17.27 -15.60 -12.02
C GLU A 107 -18.67 -15.04 -11.75
N GLY A 108 -19.65 -15.93 -11.56
CA GLY A 108 -21.04 -15.55 -11.32
C GLY A 108 -21.63 -14.73 -12.48
N PRO A 109 -22.18 -13.54 -12.21
CA PRO A 109 -22.80 -12.71 -13.25
C PRO A 109 -21.81 -12.05 -14.21
N ARG A 110 -20.51 -12.04 -13.91
CA ARG A 110 -19.44 -11.45 -14.73
C ARG A 110 -19.73 -10.00 -15.12
N LEU A 111 -19.92 -9.15 -14.14
CA LEU A 111 -20.21 -7.74 -14.31
C LEU A 111 -19.26 -6.87 -13.46
N VAL A 112 -19.42 -5.57 -13.53
CA VAL A 112 -18.74 -4.63 -12.65
C VAL A 112 -19.72 -4.17 -11.57
N ARG A 113 -19.41 -4.46 -10.31
CA ARG A 113 -20.17 -3.90 -9.17
C ARG A 113 -19.69 -2.52 -8.83
N VAL A 114 -20.63 -1.66 -8.47
CA VAL A 114 -20.36 -0.27 -8.07
C VAL A 114 -20.74 -0.10 -6.61
N TYR A 115 -19.78 0.33 -5.81
CA TYR A 115 -19.96 0.61 -4.38
C TYR A 115 -19.75 2.11 -4.11
N ASN A 116 -20.37 2.62 -3.07
CA ASN A 116 -20.03 3.95 -2.55
C ASN A 116 -18.75 3.88 -1.67
N GLY A 117 -18.24 5.05 -1.25
CA GLY A 117 -17.05 5.14 -0.40
C GLY A 117 -17.17 4.45 0.97
N SER A 118 -18.39 4.10 1.40
CA SER A 118 -18.65 3.32 2.62
C SER A 118 -18.72 1.80 2.37
N GLY A 119 -18.53 1.35 1.12
CA GLY A 119 -18.56 -0.06 0.75
C GLY A 119 -19.96 -0.64 0.53
N ASN A 120 -21.02 0.19 0.46
CA ASN A 120 -22.37 -0.26 0.12
C ASN A 120 -22.54 -0.31 -1.38
N GLN A 121 -23.08 -1.41 -1.90
CA GLN A 121 -23.39 -1.52 -3.33
C GLN A 121 -24.48 -0.52 -3.74
N VAL A 122 -24.19 0.25 -4.79
CA VAL A 122 -25.09 1.29 -5.32
C VAL A 122 -25.48 1.05 -6.76
N GLY A 123 -24.85 0.09 -7.44
CA GLY A 123 -25.18 -0.22 -8.84
C GLY A 123 -24.31 -1.33 -9.41
N THR A 124 -24.49 -1.51 -10.72
CA THR A 124 -23.68 -2.41 -11.55
C THR A 124 -23.53 -1.79 -12.93
N LEU A 125 -22.36 -1.96 -13.57
CA LEU A 125 -22.21 -1.68 -14.98
C LEU A 125 -22.58 -2.93 -15.74
N LYS A 126 -23.49 -2.80 -16.69
CA LYS A 126 -23.92 -3.90 -17.55
C LYS A 126 -23.36 -3.69 -18.95
N PRO A 127 -22.68 -4.68 -19.48
CA PRO A 127 -22.23 -4.64 -20.86
C PRO A 127 -23.42 -4.60 -21.83
N PRO A 128 -23.25 -4.02 -23.02
CA PRO A 128 -24.30 -3.96 -24.00
C PRO A 128 -24.50 -5.33 -24.66
N GLY A 129 -25.73 -5.82 -24.69
CA GLY A 129 -26.13 -7.03 -25.39
C GLY A 129 -27.09 -7.91 -24.60
N ARG A 130 -27.69 -8.90 -25.27
CA ARG A 130 -28.70 -9.79 -24.68
C ARG A 130 -28.13 -11.05 -24.04
N ASN A 131 -26.87 -11.41 -24.30
CA ASN A 131 -26.22 -12.62 -23.77
C ASN A 131 -25.14 -12.23 -22.77
N ASP A 132 -25.51 -12.22 -21.51
CA ASP A 132 -24.63 -11.92 -20.37
C ASP A 132 -23.49 -12.92 -20.16
N THR A 133 -23.47 -14.04 -20.91
CA THR A 133 -22.45 -15.09 -20.83
C THR A 133 -21.18 -14.81 -21.65
N TRP A 134 -21.21 -13.81 -22.53
CA TRP A 134 -20.07 -13.44 -23.40
C TRP A 134 -19.28 -12.24 -22.86
N HIS A 135 -19.04 -12.25 -21.57
CA HIS A 135 -18.26 -11.22 -20.88
C HIS A 135 -17.26 -11.88 -19.95
N LEU A 136 -16.09 -11.28 -19.88
CA LEU A 136 -15.08 -11.56 -18.86
C LEU A 136 -14.38 -10.25 -18.50
N PRO A 137 -15.03 -9.40 -17.70
CA PRO A 137 -14.41 -8.17 -17.22
C PRO A 137 -13.27 -8.52 -16.28
N VAL A 138 -12.08 -7.97 -16.53
CA VAL A 138 -10.88 -8.33 -15.77
C VAL A 138 -10.33 -7.14 -15.01
N TYR A 139 -10.00 -6.05 -15.70
CA TYR A 139 -9.52 -4.83 -15.06
C TYR A 139 -10.46 -3.66 -15.32
N VAL A 140 -10.37 -2.70 -14.42
CA VAL A 140 -11.16 -1.46 -14.50
C VAL A 140 -10.25 -0.29 -14.16
N ALA A 141 -10.44 0.83 -14.86
CA ALA A 141 -9.77 2.10 -14.58
C ALA A 141 -10.77 3.26 -14.73
N VAL A 142 -10.58 4.32 -13.96
CA VAL A 142 -11.41 5.53 -14.04
C VAL A 142 -10.57 6.65 -14.62
N SER A 143 -11.09 7.32 -15.64
CA SER A 143 -10.45 8.49 -16.25
C SER A 143 -10.31 9.62 -15.24
N PRO A 144 -9.10 10.14 -14.98
CA PRO A 144 -8.94 11.25 -14.04
C PRO A 144 -9.51 12.58 -14.56
N ARG A 145 -9.86 12.66 -15.85
CA ARG A 145 -10.36 13.88 -16.49
C ARG A 145 -11.88 13.90 -16.65
N THR A 146 -12.47 12.76 -17.03
CA THR A 146 -13.91 12.67 -17.36
C THR A 146 -14.70 11.82 -16.37
N GLU A 147 -14.02 11.11 -15.48
CA GLU A 147 -14.56 10.10 -14.57
C GLU A 147 -15.23 8.92 -15.29
N ASP A 148 -15.09 8.83 -16.62
CA ASP A 148 -15.54 7.67 -17.38
C ASP A 148 -14.82 6.40 -16.89
N VAL A 149 -15.57 5.30 -16.86
CA VAL A 149 -15.09 4.01 -16.39
C VAL A 149 -14.74 3.13 -17.57
N TYR A 150 -13.52 2.64 -17.59
CA TYR A 150 -12.97 1.78 -18.64
C TYR A 150 -12.79 0.38 -18.09
N VAL A 151 -13.36 -0.62 -18.76
CA VAL A 151 -13.35 -2.03 -18.33
C VAL A 151 -12.77 -2.88 -19.44
N SER A 152 -11.69 -3.61 -19.17
CA SER A 152 -11.17 -4.59 -20.13
C SER A 152 -11.99 -5.87 -20.10
N ASP A 153 -12.48 -6.30 -21.27
CA ASP A 153 -13.21 -7.56 -21.45
C ASP A 153 -12.41 -8.50 -22.33
N ARG A 154 -11.94 -9.60 -21.76
CA ARG A 154 -11.09 -10.58 -22.45
C ARG A 154 -11.86 -11.45 -23.43
N LEU A 155 -13.14 -11.76 -23.19
CA LEU A 155 -13.93 -12.54 -24.14
C LEU A 155 -14.30 -11.71 -25.37
N ARG A 156 -14.54 -10.41 -25.19
CA ARG A 156 -14.84 -9.48 -26.28
C ARG A 156 -13.59 -8.92 -26.96
N GLN A 157 -12.45 -9.00 -26.31
CA GLN A 157 -11.18 -8.43 -26.75
C GLN A 157 -11.29 -6.91 -27.00
N ASP A 158 -12.03 -6.23 -26.12
CA ASP A 158 -12.23 -4.77 -26.19
C ASP A 158 -12.17 -4.14 -24.79
N VAL A 159 -12.22 -2.81 -24.76
CA VAL A 159 -12.34 -2.03 -23.53
C VAL A 159 -13.67 -1.29 -23.57
N GLU A 160 -14.59 -1.67 -22.72
CA GLU A 160 -15.89 -1.03 -22.58
C GLU A 160 -15.79 0.27 -21.81
N VAL A 161 -16.51 1.29 -22.25
CA VAL A 161 -16.48 2.64 -21.63
C VAL A 161 -17.89 3.02 -21.18
N TYR A 162 -17.98 3.44 -19.94
CA TYR A 162 -19.21 3.91 -19.30
C TYR A 162 -19.00 5.32 -18.77
N ASP A 163 -20.07 6.12 -18.76
CA ASP A 163 -20.05 7.42 -18.09
C ASP A 163 -20.12 7.25 -16.54
N PRO A 164 -19.90 8.33 -15.76
CA PRO A 164 -19.96 8.25 -14.29
C PRO A 164 -21.32 7.83 -13.73
N SER A 165 -22.40 7.92 -14.51
CA SER A 165 -23.73 7.43 -14.12
C SER A 165 -23.89 5.91 -14.33
N GLY A 166 -22.93 5.26 -14.99
CA GLY A 166 -22.93 3.84 -15.32
C GLY A 166 -23.60 3.52 -16.67
N LYS A 167 -23.91 4.54 -17.49
CA LYS A 167 -24.44 4.33 -18.82
C LYS A 167 -23.31 3.96 -19.78
N TYR A 168 -23.50 2.87 -20.53
CA TYR A 168 -22.58 2.47 -21.58
C TYR A 168 -22.47 3.55 -22.68
N LEU A 169 -21.26 3.91 -23.03
CA LEU A 169 -20.96 4.89 -24.07
C LEU A 169 -20.48 4.22 -25.36
N ARG A 170 -19.46 3.38 -25.27
CA ARG A 170 -18.81 2.73 -26.42
C ARG A 170 -17.87 1.62 -25.97
N ALA A 171 -17.35 0.86 -26.95
CA ALA A 171 -16.17 0.01 -26.74
C ALA A 171 -14.98 0.54 -27.54
N ILE A 172 -13.78 0.42 -27.01
CA ILE A 172 -12.51 0.58 -27.71
C ILE A 172 -12.09 -0.80 -28.18
N ARG A 173 -12.16 -1.04 -29.47
CA ARG A 173 -11.65 -2.26 -30.11
C ARG A 173 -10.32 -1.94 -30.73
N PRO A 174 -9.20 -2.40 -30.14
CA PRO A 174 -7.89 -2.06 -30.67
C PRO A 174 -7.78 -2.37 -32.16
N ALA A 175 -7.48 -1.36 -32.97
CA ALA A 175 -7.50 -1.44 -34.44
C ALA A 175 -6.19 -0.93 -35.06
N GLY A 176 -6.12 -0.98 -36.40
CA GLY A 176 -4.92 -0.58 -37.13
C GLY A 176 -3.74 -1.54 -36.95
N ARG A 177 -2.57 -1.12 -37.43
CA ARG A 177 -1.37 -1.99 -37.42
C ARG A 177 -0.93 -2.41 -36.01
N LEU A 178 -1.03 -1.49 -35.04
CA LEU A 178 -0.65 -1.76 -33.64
C LEU A 178 -1.72 -2.49 -32.86
N GLY A 179 -3.00 -2.26 -33.16
CA GLY A 179 -4.11 -2.85 -32.38
C GLY A 179 -4.56 -4.24 -32.83
N LYS A 180 -4.15 -4.70 -34.00
CA LYS A 180 -4.62 -5.96 -34.56
C LYS A 180 -4.26 -7.16 -33.65
N GLY A 181 -5.29 -7.94 -33.26
CA GLY A 181 -5.14 -9.15 -32.44
C GLY A 181 -4.77 -8.87 -30.98
N ALA A 182 -5.02 -7.67 -30.48
CA ALA A 182 -4.82 -7.34 -29.07
C ALA A 182 -5.84 -8.05 -28.18
N ASP A 183 -5.39 -8.48 -27.01
CA ASP A 183 -6.21 -9.06 -25.93
C ASP A 183 -5.98 -8.18 -24.67
N PRO A 184 -6.90 -7.25 -24.35
CA PRO A 184 -6.74 -6.27 -23.29
C PRO A 184 -6.76 -6.95 -21.92
N LEU A 185 -5.86 -6.47 -21.02
CA LEU A 185 -5.80 -6.94 -19.65
C LEU A 185 -5.75 -5.76 -18.67
N GLY A 186 -4.61 -5.37 -18.16
CA GLY A 186 -4.47 -4.24 -17.24
C GLY A 186 -4.74 -2.89 -17.90
N LEU A 187 -5.35 -1.98 -17.15
CA LEU A 187 -5.67 -0.62 -17.58
C LEU A 187 -5.17 0.40 -16.57
N ALA A 188 -4.59 1.50 -17.05
CA ALA A 188 -4.24 2.67 -16.24
C ALA A 188 -4.30 3.94 -17.09
N PHE A 189 -4.44 5.09 -16.42
CA PHE A 189 -4.32 6.38 -17.06
C PHE A 189 -2.97 7.02 -16.71
N GLY A 190 -2.35 7.61 -17.70
CA GLY A 190 -1.17 8.44 -17.51
C GLY A 190 -1.51 9.89 -17.14
N PRO A 191 -0.51 10.71 -16.76
CA PRO A 191 -0.72 12.09 -16.32
C PRO A 191 -1.36 12.97 -17.41
N GLU A 192 -1.15 12.68 -18.68
CA GLU A 192 -1.75 13.39 -19.81
C GLU A 192 -3.19 12.92 -20.12
N GLY A 193 -3.70 11.91 -19.39
CA GLY A 193 -5.03 11.32 -19.61
C GLY A 193 -5.09 10.30 -20.74
N ASP A 194 -3.94 9.86 -21.25
CA ASP A 194 -3.86 8.73 -22.17
C ASP A 194 -4.15 7.42 -21.44
N LEU A 195 -4.85 6.50 -22.10
CA LEU A 195 -5.11 5.16 -21.60
C LEU A 195 -3.95 4.24 -21.96
N TYR A 196 -3.36 3.62 -20.96
CA TYR A 196 -2.37 2.55 -21.09
C TYR A 196 -3.06 1.20 -20.85
N MET A 197 -2.77 0.23 -21.72
CA MET A 197 -3.39 -1.08 -21.71
C MET A 197 -2.33 -2.15 -21.91
N THR A 198 -2.22 -3.11 -20.99
CA THR A 198 -1.42 -4.31 -21.27
C THR A 198 -2.15 -5.19 -22.27
N ASP A 199 -1.39 -5.71 -23.23
CA ASP A 199 -1.86 -6.55 -24.33
C ASP A 199 -1.18 -7.92 -24.26
N VAL A 200 -1.98 -8.96 -24.07
CA VAL A 200 -1.53 -10.36 -23.99
C VAL A 200 -1.97 -11.17 -25.21
N GLY A 201 -2.34 -10.50 -26.30
CA GLY A 201 -2.80 -11.13 -27.53
C GLY A 201 -1.74 -11.93 -28.26
N GLY A 202 -2.12 -13.09 -28.76
CA GLY A 202 -1.25 -13.96 -29.55
C GLY A 202 -0.17 -14.67 -28.72
N SER A 203 1.07 -14.70 -29.26
CA SER A 203 2.20 -15.33 -28.57
C SER A 203 2.95 -14.35 -27.67
N ARG A 204 3.78 -14.86 -26.75
CA ARG A 204 4.67 -14.07 -25.88
C ARG A 204 5.42 -12.94 -26.63
N GLN A 205 5.81 -13.20 -27.88
CA GLN A 205 6.55 -12.24 -28.71
C GLN A 205 5.75 -10.96 -29.02
N ASN A 206 4.43 -11.00 -28.85
CA ASN A 206 3.53 -9.88 -29.14
C ASN A 206 3.04 -9.17 -27.87
N HIS A 207 3.35 -9.69 -26.68
CA HIS A 207 2.95 -9.08 -25.42
C HIS A 207 3.62 -7.70 -25.27
N ARG A 208 2.83 -6.70 -24.89
CA ARG A 208 3.26 -5.29 -24.91
C ARG A 208 2.32 -4.41 -24.07
N VAL A 209 2.62 -3.13 -24.00
CA VAL A 209 1.69 -2.10 -23.53
C VAL A 209 1.28 -1.24 -24.73
N LEU A 210 -0.01 -1.02 -24.93
CA LEU A 210 -0.57 -0.11 -25.92
C LEU A 210 -1.03 1.18 -25.26
N VAL A 211 -0.81 2.31 -25.90
CA VAL A 211 -1.20 3.64 -25.41
C VAL A 211 -2.20 4.26 -26.37
N PHE A 212 -3.35 4.70 -25.84
CA PHE A 212 -4.45 5.31 -26.60
C PHE A 212 -4.69 6.73 -26.11
N GLY A 213 -4.83 7.67 -27.05
CA GLY A 213 -5.20 9.04 -26.75
C GLY A 213 -6.70 9.29 -27.02
N GLY A 214 -7.34 10.08 -26.15
CA GLY A 214 -8.67 10.67 -26.40
C GLY A 214 -9.79 9.70 -26.77
N GLY A 215 -9.71 8.42 -26.36
CA GLY A 215 -10.73 7.41 -26.68
C GLY A 215 -10.66 6.87 -28.11
N SER A 216 -9.51 7.01 -28.79
CA SER A 216 -9.23 6.45 -30.11
C SER A 216 -9.33 4.94 -30.12
N GLN A 217 -9.76 4.36 -31.26
CA GLN A 217 -9.67 2.92 -31.54
C GLN A 217 -8.28 2.47 -31.95
N GLN A 218 -7.44 3.41 -32.37
CA GLN A 218 -6.08 3.10 -32.79
C GLN A 218 -5.09 3.53 -31.72
N PRO A 219 -4.20 2.62 -31.28
CA PRO A 219 -3.13 2.99 -30.39
C PRO A 219 -2.23 4.05 -31.02
N LEU A 220 -1.86 5.05 -30.25
CA LEU A 220 -0.87 6.07 -30.64
C LEU A 220 0.52 5.44 -30.76
N ARG A 221 0.84 4.55 -29.82
CA ARG A 221 2.15 3.89 -29.73
C ARG A 221 2.04 2.60 -28.93
N GLN A 222 3.09 1.79 -29.04
CA GLN A 222 3.33 0.66 -28.14
C GLN A 222 4.59 0.91 -27.33
N LEU A 223 4.60 0.37 -26.10
CA LEU A 223 5.77 0.36 -25.22
C LEU A 223 6.26 -1.08 -25.07
N GLY A 224 7.56 -1.21 -24.90
CA GLY A 224 8.23 -2.49 -24.84
C GLY A 224 8.65 -3.02 -26.23
N SER A 225 9.76 -3.73 -26.29
CA SER A 225 10.27 -4.41 -27.46
C SER A 225 9.66 -5.81 -27.59
N ARG A 226 9.81 -6.42 -28.76
CA ARG A 226 9.34 -7.78 -29.02
C ARG A 226 9.91 -8.78 -28.01
N GLY A 227 9.02 -9.54 -27.35
CA GLY A 227 9.39 -10.55 -26.35
C GLY A 227 9.88 -9.98 -25.02
N MET A 228 9.73 -8.68 -24.79
CA MET A 228 10.11 -8.04 -23.52
C MET A 228 9.28 -8.57 -22.36
N PHE A 229 7.99 -8.83 -22.56
CA PHE A 229 7.07 -9.27 -21.53
C PHE A 229 6.65 -10.73 -21.71
N TRP A 230 6.34 -11.36 -20.56
CA TRP A 230 5.69 -12.65 -20.53
C TRP A 230 4.43 -12.61 -19.66
N PHE A 231 3.31 -12.26 -20.27
CA PHE A 231 2.01 -12.05 -19.63
C PHE A 231 1.96 -10.81 -18.73
N PRO A 232 2.15 -9.61 -19.32
CA PRO A 232 2.01 -8.35 -18.59
C PRO A 232 0.57 -8.21 -18.08
N ASN A 233 0.42 -8.06 -16.78
CA ASN A 233 -0.88 -8.05 -16.10
C ASN A 233 -1.29 -6.60 -15.75
N GLY A 234 -1.39 -6.26 -14.47
CA GLY A 234 -1.68 -4.90 -14.04
C GLY A 234 -0.53 -3.94 -14.34
N LEU A 235 -0.86 -2.68 -14.48
CA LEU A 235 0.12 -1.61 -14.68
C LEU A 235 -0.30 -0.34 -13.94
N ALA A 236 0.67 0.52 -13.69
CA ALA A 236 0.47 1.88 -13.20
C ALA A 236 1.39 2.84 -13.94
N VAL A 237 1.02 4.13 -13.98
CA VAL A 237 1.82 5.20 -14.59
C VAL A 237 2.01 6.28 -13.54
N ASP A 238 3.24 6.72 -13.31
CA ASP A 238 3.51 7.78 -12.35
C ASP A 238 3.35 9.18 -12.97
N SER A 239 3.51 10.22 -12.16
CA SER A 239 3.37 11.61 -12.59
C SER A 239 4.45 12.07 -13.60
N ARG A 240 5.52 11.30 -13.77
CA ARG A 240 6.58 11.54 -14.77
C ARG A 240 6.28 10.85 -16.09
N GLY A 241 5.26 9.96 -16.12
CA GLY A 241 4.92 9.10 -17.23
C GLY A 241 5.73 7.80 -17.28
N ASP A 242 6.50 7.47 -16.23
CA ASP A 242 7.17 6.17 -16.10
C ASP A 242 6.11 5.09 -15.89
N VAL A 243 6.28 3.93 -16.55
CA VAL A 243 5.28 2.86 -16.61
C VAL A 243 5.77 1.63 -15.83
N TYR A 244 4.99 1.19 -14.88
CA TYR A 244 5.27 0.06 -14.00
C TYR A 244 4.35 -1.10 -14.36
N VAL A 245 4.91 -2.21 -14.80
CA VAL A 245 4.16 -3.35 -15.35
C VAL A 245 4.42 -4.61 -14.54
N GLY A 246 3.37 -5.19 -13.96
CA GLY A 246 3.42 -6.51 -13.37
C GLY A 246 3.56 -7.58 -14.45
N ASP A 247 4.78 -8.01 -14.75
CA ASP A 247 5.10 -9.01 -15.76
C ASP A 247 5.05 -10.40 -15.12
N SER A 248 3.81 -10.94 -15.02
CA SER A 248 3.46 -12.03 -14.11
C SER A 248 4.29 -13.29 -14.34
N ASN A 249 4.39 -13.77 -15.59
CA ASN A 249 5.07 -15.04 -15.85
C ASN A 249 6.60 -14.90 -15.81
N ASP A 250 7.15 -13.70 -16.05
CA ASP A 250 8.56 -13.41 -15.77
C ASP A 250 8.80 -13.15 -14.27
N GLY A 251 7.74 -12.99 -13.46
CA GLY A 251 7.81 -12.80 -12.02
C GLY A 251 8.46 -11.49 -11.61
N ARG A 252 8.29 -10.43 -12.37
CA ARG A 252 8.98 -9.15 -12.15
C ARG A 252 8.06 -7.95 -12.25
N LEU A 253 8.42 -6.86 -11.60
CA LEU A 253 7.90 -5.53 -11.93
C LEU A 253 8.86 -4.88 -12.94
N ALA A 254 8.44 -4.75 -14.18
CA ALA A 254 9.21 -4.06 -15.21
C ALA A 254 8.89 -2.55 -15.17
N ILE A 255 9.92 -1.71 -15.21
CA ILE A 255 9.80 -0.25 -15.13
C ILE A 255 10.37 0.37 -16.40
N LEU A 256 9.48 1.04 -17.14
CA LEU A 256 9.82 1.66 -18.43
C LEU A 256 9.78 3.18 -18.31
N ASP A 257 10.64 3.83 -19.07
CA ASP A 257 10.55 5.26 -19.29
C ASP A 257 9.32 5.62 -20.17
N PRO A 258 8.95 6.90 -20.30
CA PRO A 258 7.82 7.31 -21.12
C PRO A 258 7.93 6.91 -22.60
N ALA A 259 9.13 6.66 -23.11
CA ALA A 259 9.36 6.20 -24.48
C ALA A 259 9.17 4.67 -24.63
N GLY A 260 9.03 3.93 -23.52
CA GLY A 260 8.84 2.49 -23.49
C GLY A 260 10.13 1.68 -23.45
N LYS A 261 11.24 2.31 -23.13
CA LYS A 261 12.52 1.63 -22.90
C LYS A 261 12.57 1.12 -21.45
N LEU A 262 13.00 -0.13 -21.26
CA LEU A 262 13.22 -0.69 -19.94
C LEU A 262 14.35 0.08 -19.22
N GLY A 263 14.03 0.68 -18.10
CA GLY A 263 14.97 1.39 -17.22
C GLY A 263 15.52 0.47 -16.14
N SER A 264 14.64 -0.12 -15.35
CA SER A 264 14.99 -1.05 -14.26
C SER A 264 13.88 -2.09 -14.06
N SER A 265 14.09 -3.01 -13.13
CA SER A 265 13.05 -3.97 -12.73
C SER A 265 13.35 -4.56 -11.35
N ILE A 266 12.26 -4.91 -10.62
CA ILE A 266 12.32 -5.79 -9.46
C ILE A 266 12.16 -7.20 -9.98
N GLN A 267 13.07 -8.09 -9.63
CA GLN A 267 13.18 -9.43 -10.22
C GLN A 267 12.43 -10.49 -9.41
N ARG A 268 12.26 -11.65 -10.05
CA ARG A 268 11.83 -12.87 -9.36
C ARG A 268 12.90 -13.36 -8.39
N GLY A 269 12.47 -13.79 -7.20
CA GLY A 269 13.39 -14.38 -6.23
C GLY A 269 12.68 -14.87 -4.97
N VAL A 270 13.49 -15.10 -3.93
CA VAL A 270 13.05 -15.55 -2.60
C VAL A 270 13.56 -14.64 -1.49
N GLY A 271 14.24 -13.56 -1.85
CA GLY A 271 14.71 -12.52 -0.92
C GLY A 271 13.62 -11.54 -0.53
N GLU A 272 13.89 -10.73 0.48
CA GLU A 272 13.00 -9.63 0.84
C GLU A 272 12.85 -8.65 -0.33
N GLY A 273 11.60 -8.43 -0.75
CA GLY A 273 11.29 -7.54 -1.87
C GLY A 273 11.50 -8.15 -3.25
N ASP A 274 11.80 -9.45 -3.36
CA ASP A 274 11.69 -10.17 -4.62
C ASP A 274 10.23 -10.55 -4.89
N LEU A 275 9.87 -10.73 -6.16
CA LEU A 275 8.52 -11.04 -6.59
C LEU A 275 8.40 -12.48 -7.10
N ASN A 276 7.18 -13.03 -7.04
CA ASN A 276 6.87 -14.36 -7.60
C ASN A 276 5.88 -14.29 -8.75
N LEU A 277 4.67 -13.79 -8.51
CA LEU A 277 3.61 -13.63 -9.52
C LEU A 277 2.94 -12.25 -9.37
N PRO A 278 3.63 -11.16 -9.73
CA PRO A 278 3.06 -9.81 -9.63
C PRO A 278 1.89 -9.65 -10.59
N ARG A 279 0.79 -9.08 -10.08
CA ARG A 279 -0.41 -8.80 -10.89
C ARG A 279 -0.80 -7.33 -10.79
N GLY A 280 -1.59 -6.94 -9.80
CA GLY A 280 -2.02 -5.55 -9.62
C GLY A 280 -0.86 -4.65 -9.23
N VAL A 281 -0.80 -3.46 -9.81
CA VAL A 281 0.19 -2.43 -9.50
C VAL A 281 -0.54 -1.11 -9.27
N ALA A 282 -0.23 -0.42 -8.19
CA ALA A 282 -0.71 0.93 -7.92
C ALA A 282 0.44 1.82 -7.41
N ILE A 283 0.33 3.12 -7.65
CA ILE A 283 1.30 4.12 -7.19
C ILE A 283 0.52 5.18 -6.41
N ASP A 284 1.05 5.57 -5.26
CA ASP A 284 0.46 6.63 -4.46
C ASP A 284 1.10 8.00 -4.71
N GLY A 285 0.47 9.05 -4.16
CA GLY A 285 0.98 10.42 -4.24
C GLY A 285 2.28 10.68 -3.46
N HIS A 286 2.80 9.69 -2.73
CA HIS A 286 4.03 9.80 -1.93
C HIS A 286 5.24 9.10 -2.59
N GLY A 287 5.09 8.64 -3.84
CA GLY A 287 6.14 7.96 -4.59
C GLY A 287 6.41 6.54 -4.07
N ARG A 288 5.34 5.82 -3.70
CA ARG A 288 5.41 4.41 -3.35
C ARG A 288 4.66 3.59 -4.38
N ALA A 289 5.24 2.46 -4.78
CA ALA A 289 4.58 1.44 -5.57
C ALA A 289 4.10 0.32 -4.67
N PHE A 290 2.90 -0.17 -4.95
CA PHE A 290 2.25 -1.29 -4.29
C PHE A 290 2.02 -2.37 -5.35
N VAL A 291 2.57 -3.54 -5.10
CA VAL A 291 2.53 -4.67 -6.04
C VAL A 291 1.85 -5.85 -5.38
N VAL A 292 0.76 -6.30 -5.95
CA VAL A 292 0.09 -7.53 -5.49
C VAL A 292 0.91 -8.72 -5.96
N ASP A 293 1.56 -9.43 -5.05
CA ASP A 293 2.17 -10.72 -5.34
C ASP A 293 1.18 -11.84 -5.01
N THR A 294 0.53 -12.32 -6.07
CA THR A 294 -0.59 -13.25 -5.95
C THR A 294 -0.21 -14.58 -5.29
N THR A 295 0.96 -15.13 -5.60
CA THR A 295 1.38 -16.43 -5.04
C THR A 295 2.04 -16.30 -3.68
N ALA A 296 2.63 -15.15 -3.37
CA ALA A 296 3.11 -14.84 -2.03
C ALA A 296 1.97 -14.44 -1.07
N GLN A 297 0.76 -14.15 -1.59
CA GLN A 297 -0.43 -13.79 -0.80
C GLN A 297 -0.23 -12.48 -0.01
N VAL A 298 0.50 -11.54 -0.58
CA VAL A 298 0.84 -10.25 0.05
C VAL A 298 0.71 -9.11 -0.95
N VAL A 299 0.81 -7.89 -0.43
CA VAL A 299 1.10 -6.68 -1.23
C VAL A 299 2.45 -6.15 -0.80
N ASP A 300 3.41 -6.15 -1.73
CA ASP A 300 4.73 -5.59 -1.55
C ASP A 300 4.73 -4.08 -1.78
N VAL A 301 5.46 -3.37 -0.94
CA VAL A 301 5.56 -1.91 -0.97
C VAL A 301 6.99 -1.48 -1.24
N TYR A 302 7.18 -0.62 -2.23
CA TYR A 302 8.47 -0.12 -2.63
C TYR A 302 8.48 1.40 -2.67
N ARG A 303 9.62 1.99 -2.34
CA ARG A 303 9.89 3.41 -2.58
C ARG A 303 10.43 3.58 -3.99
N LEU A 304 9.76 4.42 -4.77
CA LEU A 304 10.17 4.73 -6.13
C LEU A 304 11.42 5.63 -6.13
N PRO A 305 12.40 5.34 -6.99
CA PRO A 305 13.58 6.18 -7.15
C PRO A 305 13.28 7.45 -7.94
N LYS A 306 14.24 8.37 -7.95
CA LYS A 306 14.12 9.58 -8.75
C LYS A 306 14.32 9.33 -10.26
N GLN A 307 15.07 8.29 -10.61
CA GLN A 307 15.38 7.92 -11.99
C GLN A 307 14.86 6.51 -12.27
N VAL A 308 14.25 6.33 -13.43
CA VAL A 308 13.67 5.04 -13.88
C VAL A 308 14.72 3.93 -14.01
N THR A 309 16.00 4.28 -14.14
CA THR A 309 17.14 3.35 -14.23
C THR A 309 17.59 2.79 -12.88
N GLU A 310 17.12 3.36 -11.78
CA GLU A 310 17.42 2.89 -10.45
C GLU A 310 16.32 1.90 -9.99
N VAL A 311 16.72 0.83 -9.31
CA VAL A 311 15.76 -0.16 -8.79
C VAL A 311 15.05 0.41 -7.56
N PRO A 312 13.72 0.30 -7.48
CA PRO A 312 12.96 0.70 -6.28
C PRO A 312 13.45 -0.02 -5.03
N SER A 313 13.45 0.68 -3.91
CA SER A 313 13.87 0.08 -2.63
C SER A 313 12.66 -0.51 -1.90
N TYR A 314 12.79 -1.74 -1.44
CA TYR A 314 11.76 -2.42 -0.66
C TYR A 314 11.54 -1.73 0.69
N ILE A 315 10.26 -1.56 1.04
CA ILE A 315 9.81 -0.97 2.32
C ILE A 315 9.32 -2.06 3.26
N GLY A 316 8.58 -3.03 2.73
CA GLY A 316 7.93 -4.11 3.47
C GLY A 316 6.73 -4.64 2.71
N SER A 317 6.02 -5.62 3.26
CA SER A 317 4.77 -6.15 2.72
C SER A 317 3.68 -6.17 3.77
N PHE A 318 2.42 -6.17 3.32
CA PHE A 318 1.27 -6.34 4.19
C PHE A 318 0.32 -7.43 3.65
N GLY A 319 -0.46 -7.99 4.55
CA GLY A 319 -1.27 -9.18 4.28
C GLY A 319 -0.48 -10.48 4.52
N THR A 320 -1.18 -11.57 4.65
CA THR A 320 -0.64 -12.94 4.77
C THR A 320 -1.63 -13.92 4.17
N GLU A 321 -1.20 -15.15 3.90
CA GLU A 321 -2.11 -16.20 3.42
C GLU A 321 -3.22 -16.50 4.43
N GLY A 322 -4.46 -16.64 3.97
CA GLY A 322 -5.60 -17.11 4.75
C GLY A 322 -6.95 -16.48 4.39
N ILE A 323 -7.95 -16.73 5.25
CA ILE A 323 -9.34 -16.32 5.06
C ILE A 323 -9.78 -15.20 6.02
N GLY A 324 -8.97 -14.90 7.03
CA GLY A 324 -9.25 -13.88 8.05
C GLY A 324 -9.08 -12.46 7.55
N ASN A 325 -9.38 -11.49 8.41
CA ASN A 325 -9.10 -10.08 8.17
C ASN A 325 -7.59 -9.85 8.09
N GLY A 326 -7.16 -9.13 7.05
CA GLY A 326 -5.74 -8.93 6.80
C GLY A 326 -5.04 -10.13 6.14
N GLN A 327 -5.77 -11.18 5.78
CA GLN A 327 -5.26 -12.34 5.09
C GLN A 327 -5.84 -12.41 3.67
N PHE A 328 -5.07 -12.91 2.72
CA PHE A 328 -5.44 -13.00 1.31
C PHE A 328 -5.46 -14.45 0.81
N ARG A 329 -6.31 -14.69 -0.20
CA ARG A 329 -6.25 -15.88 -1.06
C ARG A 329 -6.30 -15.46 -2.51
N TYR A 330 -5.18 -15.64 -3.20
CA TYR A 330 -4.97 -15.23 -4.59
C TYR A 330 -5.39 -13.78 -4.87
N PRO A 331 -4.86 -12.77 -4.13
CA PRO A 331 -5.17 -11.38 -4.40
C PRO A 331 -4.77 -11.02 -5.82
N ASN A 332 -5.51 -10.07 -6.46
CA ASN A 332 -5.26 -9.77 -7.88
C ASN A 332 -5.12 -8.27 -8.17
N GLY A 333 -6.17 -7.50 -8.01
CA GLY A 333 -6.21 -6.08 -8.32
C GLY A 333 -5.93 -5.20 -7.11
N ILE A 334 -5.45 -3.98 -7.34
CA ILE A 334 -5.22 -2.98 -6.32
C ILE A 334 -5.54 -1.59 -6.86
N ALA A 335 -6.14 -0.75 -6.01
CA ALA A 335 -6.34 0.67 -6.28
C ALA A 335 -6.06 1.50 -5.03
N ILE A 336 -5.66 2.74 -5.22
CA ILE A 336 -5.42 3.70 -4.14
C ILE A 336 -6.18 4.97 -4.47
N ASN A 337 -6.95 5.48 -3.52
CA ASN A 337 -7.64 6.75 -3.70
C ASN A 337 -6.78 7.96 -3.29
N GLY A 338 -7.29 9.16 -3.56
CA GLY A 338 -6.58 10.40 -3.26
C GLY A 338 -6.28 10.64 -1.76
N SER A 339 -7.00 9.97 -0.85
CA SER A 339 -6.73 10.01 0.60
C SER A 339 -5.70 8.97 1.07
N GLY A 340 -5.18 8.12 0.17
CA GLY A 340 -4.22 7.06 0.49
C GLY A 340 -4.86 5.75 0.98
N ARG A 341 -6.18 5.62 0.89
CA ARG A 341 -6.88 4.36 1.20
C ARG A 341 -6.65 3.36 0.07
N ILE A 342 -6.29 2.13 0.43
CA ILE A 342 -5.88 1.06 -0.47
C ILE A 342 -6.99 0.01 -0.52
N TYR A 343 -7.34 -0.44 -1.71
CA TYR A 343 -8.34 -1.46 -2.00
C TYR A 343 -7.67 -2.61 -2.72
N VAL A 344 -7.78 -3.83 -2.18
CA VAL A 344 -7.16 -5.04 -2.77
C VAL A 344 -8.23 -6.08 -2.99
N THR A 345 -8.35 -6.59 -4.21
CA THR A 345 -9.25 -7.71 -4.50
C THR A 345 -8.66 -8.99 -3.95
N ASP A 346 -9.42 -9.66 -3.09
CA ASP A 346 -9.08 -10.91 -2.42
C ASP A 346 -9.90 -12.02 -3.06
N ARG A 347 -9.41 -12.49 -4.22
CA ARG A 347 -10.16 -13.21 -5.24
C ARG A 347 -10.89 -14.43 -4.72
N GLU A 348 -10.16 -15.39 -4.14
CA GLU A 348 -10.76 -16.64 -3.67
C GLU A 348 -11.53 -16.50 -2.35
N ASN A 349 -11.36 -15.39 -1.65
CA ASN A 349 -12.18 -15.04 -0.48
C ASN A 349 -13.44 -14.26 -0.84
N GLY A 350 -13.68 -13.94 -2.13
CA GLY A 350 -14.89 -13.27 -2.61
C GLY A 350 -15.11 -11.89 -1.97
N ARG A 351 -14.06 -11.08 -1.82
CA ARG A 351 -14.12 -9.77 -1.17
C ARG A 351 -13.10 -8.78 -1.71
N VAL A 352 -13.31 -7.50 -1.40
CA VAL A 352 -12.27 -6.47 -1.52
C VAL A 352 -11.87 -6.04 -0.12
N GLN A 353 -10.60 -6.11 0.23
CA GLN A 353 -10.09 -5.60 1.51
C GLN A 353 -9.67 -4.15 1.39
N VAL A 354 -9.95 -3.39 2.44
CA VAL A 354 -9.63 -1.96 2.57
C VAL A 354 -8.55 -1.78 3.62
N TRP A 355 -7.52 -1.02 3.29
CA TRP A 355 -6.33 -0.78 4.11
C TRP A 355 -6.01 0.71 4.18
N GLU A 356 -5.39 1.14 5.27
CA GLU A 356 -4.93 2.52 5.51
C GLU A 356 -3.57 2.53 6.23
N TYR A 357 -2.87 3.68 6.14
CA TYR A 357 -1.65 3.94 6.91
C TYR A 357 -1.94 4.40 8.34
#